data_fa5b3ef635976a4667e48dba674b66a0
#
_entry.id   fa5b3ef635976a4667e48dba674b66a0
#
_cell.length_a   1.000
_cell.length_b   1.000
_cell.length_c   1.000
_cell.angle_alpha   90.00
_cell.angle_beta   90.00
_cell.angle_gamma   90.00
#
_symmetry.space_group_name_H-M   'P 1'
#
loop_
_entity.id
_entity.type
_entity.pdbx_description
1 polymer ?
#
loop_
_entity_poly.entity_id
_entity_poly.type
_entity_poly.pdbx_seq_one_letter_code
_entity_poly.pdbx_strand_id
1 'polypeptide(L)'
;MSFRSALILSTVLAAWSAAASAETIKIGVTPGPHAQIFEAVKPVAAKQGLDIQLIEFSDYVVPNAALDAGDIQANSFQNQPYLDNQKADRGYKIEPVGLTVNFPIGVYSKKHKAFADIPEGGKVSIPNDPTNGGRVLLLLRDKGVIKLKEGVGFKPTVLDITENPKKLKFIEVDAAQAPRALDDVDAAAINTNYATQAGLDPVKDPILREDPKGPYVNLIAVRTADKDKPWVKILVDSYHTPEVKEFILTKFKGAVLPSW
;
A
#
# COMPACT_ATOMS: atom_id res chain seq x y z
N MET A 1 -0.55 76.28 45.05
CA MET A 1 0.27 75.05 45.01
C MET A 1 -0.65 73.94 44.54
N SER A 2 -0.60 73.54 43.26
CA SER A 2 -1.46 72.49 42.71
C SER A 2 -0.61 71.30 42.34
N PHE A 3 -0.84 70.18 43.01
CA PHE A 3 -0.23 68.87 42.67
C PHE A 3 -1.01 68.20 41.51
N ARG A 4 -0.36 67.99 40.40
CA ARG A 4 -0.85 67.17 39.29
C ARG A 4 -0.35 65.75 39.47
N SER A 5 -1.25 64.81 39.81
CA SER A 5 -0.94 63.41 39.86
C SER A 5 -1.03 62.85 38.44
N ALA A 6 0.07 62.37 37.90
CA ALA A 6 0.11 61.65 36.61
C ALA A 6 -0.20 60.17 36.85
N LEU A 7 -1.31 59.66 36.27
CA LEU A 7 -1.72 58.26 36.28
C LEU A 7 -1.02 57.55 35.11
N ILE A 8 -0.02 56.73 35.43
CA ILE A 8 0.62 55.86 34.40
C ILE A 8 -0.25 54.61 34.22
N LEU A 9 -0.89 54.54 33.09
CA LEU A 9 -1.71 53.37 32.68
C LEU A 9 -0.77 52.35 32.03
N SER A 10 -0.35 51.34 32.77
CA SER A 10 0.46 50.23 32.26
C SER A 10 -0.45 49.22 31.52
N THR A 11 -0.44 49.26 30.20
CA THR A 11 -1.10 48.29 29.35
C THR A 11 -0.27 47.00 29.33
N VAL A 12 -0.73 45.99 30.05
CA VAL A 12 -0.19 44.63 29.97
C VAL A 12 -0.75 43.99 28.69
N LEU A 13 0.07 43.87 27.63
CA LEU A 13 -0.22 43.03 26.47
C LEU A 13 -0.09 41.56 26.91
N ALA A 14 -1.21 40.93 27.20
CA ALA A 14 -1.28 39.48 27.32
C ALA A 14 -1.12 38.88 25.90
N ALA A 15 0.09 38.41 25.57
CA ALA A 15 0.32 37.60 24.40
C ALA A 15 -0.41 36.25 24.59
N TRP A 16 -1.59 36.11 24.03
CA TRP A 16 -2.25 34.84 23.90
C TRP A 16 -1.41 34.01 22.89
N SER A 17 -0.56 33.15 23.39
CA SER A 17 -0.01 32.03 22.59
C SER A 17 -1.19 31.15 22.25
N ALA A 18 -1.75 31.29 21.05
CA ALA A 18 -2.65 30.31 20.48
C ALA A 18 -1.83 29.02 20.36
N ALA A 19 -2.04 28.08 21.26
CA ALA A 19 -1.55 26.73 21.09
C ALA A 19 -2.17 26.25 19.77
N ALA A 20 -1.34 26.10 18.73
CA ALA A 20 -1.79 25.52 17.48
C ALA A 20 -2.34 24.12 17.82
N SER A 21 -3.66 23.95 17.71
CA SER A 21 -4.27 22.65 17.85
C SER A 21 -3.68 21.73 16.79
N ALA A 22 -3.21 20.55 17.19
CA ALA A 22 -2.73 19.57 16.24
C ALA A 22 -3.84 19.28 15.22
N GLU A 23 -3.49 19.31 13.93
CA GLU A 23 -4.43 18.92 12.87
C GLU A 23 -4.58 17.40 12.91
N THR A 24 -5.82 16.90 12.99
CA THR A 24 -6.10 15.45 13.01
C THR A 24 -6.55 15.00 11.65
N ILE A 25 -5.90 13.98 11.09
CA ILE A 25 -6.28 13.34 9.83
C ILE A 25 -6.54 11.85 10.00
N LYS A 26 -7.47 11.32 9.21
CA LYS A 26 -7.73 9.87 9.09
C LYS A 26 -7.00 9.33 7.88
N ILE A 27 -6.24 8.26 8.08
CA ILE A 27 -5.51 7.58 7.00
C ILE A 27 -6.03 6.15 6.85
N GLY A 28 -6.48 5.83 5.63
CA GLY A 28 -6.89 4.48 5.26
C GLY A 28 -5.67 3.60 4.95
N VAL A 29 -5.58 2.46 5.62
CA VAL A 29 -4.51 1.48 5.43
C VAL A 29 -5.08 0.06 5.37
N THR A 30 -4.31 -0.91 4.87
CA THR A 30 -4.64 -2.32 5.10
C THR A 30 -4.00 -2.81 6.40
N PRO A 31 -4.64 -3.76 7.10
CA PRO A 31 -4.08 -4.41 8.29
C PRO A 31 -2.71 -5.02 8.01
N GLY A 32 -1.93 -5.22 9.07
CA GLY A 32 -0.58 -5.78 8.98
C GLY A 32 0.48 -4.73 8.65
N PRO A 33 1.36 -4.94 7.66
CA PRO A 33 2.55 -4.08 7.47
C PRO A 33 2.24 -2.60 7.27
N HIS A 34 1.20 -2.23 6.49
CA HIS A 34 0.84 -0.83 6.30
C HIS A 34 0.45 -0.16 7.61
N ALA A 35 -0.46 -0.76 8.38
CA ALA A 35 -0.87 -0.24 9.69
C ALA A 35 0.32 -0.15 10.65
N GLN A 36 1.18 -1.18 10.71
CA GLN A 36 2.35 -1.20 11.59
C GLN A 36 3.37 -0.11 11.25
N ILE A 37 3.58 0.19 9.96
CA ILE A 37 4.47 1.30 9.55
C ILE A 37 3.87 2.63 9.98
N PHE A 38 2.58 2.84 9.78
CA PHE A 38 1.93 4.08 10.19
C PHE A 38 1.90 4.26 11.72
N GLU A 39 1.86 3.19 12.51
CA GLU A 39 2.06 3.29 13.96
C GLU A 39 3.46 3.84 14.31
N ALA A 40 4.49 3.54 13.51
CA ALA A 40 5.81 4.15 13.68
C ALA A 40 5.87 5.60 13.14
N VAL A 41 5.07 5.96 12.16
CA VAL A 41 4.97 7.33 11.60
C VAL A 41 4.25 8.28 12.56
N LYS A 42 3.19 7.82 13.26
CA LYS A 42 2.38 8.65 14.19
C LYS A 42 3.21 9.52 15.15
N PRO A 43 4.13 8.97 15.93
CA PRO A 43 4.89 9.80 16.89
C PRO A 43 5.80 10.82 16.20
N VAL A 44 6.24 10.54 14.97
CA VAL A 44 7.05 11.49 14.17
C VAL A 44 6.19 12.65 13.69
N ALA A 45 5.00 12.37 13.16
CA ALA A 45 4.04 13.35 12.69
C ALA A 45 3.51 14.23 13.86
N ALA A 46 3.25 13.63 15.02
CA ALA A 46 2.76 14.33 16.20
C ALA A 46 3.74 15.40 16.69
N LYS A 47 5.06 15.17 16.59
CA LYS A 47 6.09 16.18 16.90
C LYS A 47 6.02 17.42 16.00
N GLN A 48 5.38 17.29 14.82
CA GLN A 48 5.17 18.36 13.85
C GLN A 48 3.73 18.91 13.86
N GLY A 49 2.92 18.56 14.87
CA GLY A 49 1.55 19.06 15.05
C GLY A 49 0.51 18.31 14.18
N LEU A 50 0.83 17.11 13.66
CA LEU A 50 -0.11 16.29 12.90
C LEU A 50 -0.48 15.02 13.69
N ASP A 51 -1.74 14.90 14.08
CA ASP A 51 -2.29 13.69 14.69
C ASP A 51 -2.87 12.76 13.61
N ILE A 52 -2.52 11.46 13.66
CA ILE A 52 -2.93 10.48 12.67
C ILE A 52 -3.83 9.43 13.31
N GLN A 53 -5.05 9.29 12.77
CA GLN A 53 -5.98 8.23 13.10
C GLN A 53 -5.99 7.20 11.94
N LEU A 54 -5.70 5.93 12.25
CA LEU A 54 -5.73 4.86 11.25
C LEU A 54 -7.13 4.28 11.14
N ILE A 55 -7.56 4.10 9.89
CA ILE A 55 -8.77 3.35 9.51
C ILE A 55 -8.32 2.16 8.70
N GLU A 56 -8.51 0.97 9.24
CA GLU A 56 -8.11 -0.27 8.58
C GLU A 56 -9.21 -0.80 7.66
N PHE A 57 -8.85 -1.13 6.42
CA PHE A 57 -9.72 -1.73 5.41
C PHE A 57 -9.22 -3.12 5.06
N SER A 58 -10.09 -4.11 5.11
CA SER A 58 -9.75 -5.52 4.87
C SER A 58 -9.58 -5.88 3.38
N ASP A 59 -9.96 -4.98 2.48
CA ASP A 59 -9.89 -5.17 1.03
C ASP A 59 -9.25 -3.96 0.33
N TYR A 60 -9.08 -4.04 -1.00
CA TYR A 60 -8.49 -2.97 -1.81
C TYR A 60 -9.52 -2.08 -2.52
N VAL A 61 -10.82 -2.38 -2.43
CA VAL A 61 -11.89 -1.68 -3.17
C VAL A 61 -12.32 -0.42 -2.43
N VAL A 62 -12.55 -0.55 -1.12
CA VAL A 62 -13.14 0.51 -0.28
C VAL A 62 -12.21 1.71 -0.04
N PRO A 63 -10.88 1.57 0.16
CA PRO A 63 -10.04 2.70 0.58
C PRO A 63 -10.05 3.91 -0.37
N ASN A 64 -10.07 3.69 -1.70
CA ASN A 64 -10.12 4.79 -2.67
C ASN A 64 -11.49 5.46 -2.73
N ALA A 65 -12.57 4.70 -2.57
CA ALA A 65 -13.91 5.24 -2.48
C ALA A 65 -14.08 6.13 -1.23
N ALA A 66 -13.58 5.65 -0.08
CA ALA A 66 -13.60 6.41 1.18
C ALA A 66 -12.76 7.70 1.09
N LEU A 67 -11.62 7.66 0.40
CA LEU A 67 -10.78 8.83 0.18
C LEU A 67 -11.47 9.86 -0.73
N ASP A 68 -12.03 9.43 -1.85
CA ASP A 68 -12.71 10.31 -2.80
C ASP A 68 -13.95 10.95 -2.18
N ALA A 69 -14.71 10.19 -1.37
CA ALA A 69 -15.86 10.67 -0.61
C ALA A 69 -15.51 11.65 0.53
N GLY A 70 -14.25 11.64 1.00
CA GLY A 70 -13.78 12.50 2.09
C GLY A 70 -13.92 11.91 3.48
N ASP A 71 -14.28 10.63 3.61
CA ASP A 71 -14.39 9.93 4.89
C ASP A 71 -13.02 9.75 5.57
N ILE A 72 -11.96 9.69 4.75
CA ILE A 72 -10.56 9.73 5.16
C ILE A 72 -9.82 10.83 4.37
N GLN A 73 -8.67 11.30 4.87
CA GLN A 73 -7.89 12.38 4.26
C GLN A 73 -6.78 11.86 3.36
N ALA A 74 -6.24 10.69 3.67
CA ALA A 74 -5.23 10.00 2.87
C ALA A 74 -5.45 8.49 2.90
N ASN A 75 -4.83 7.77 1.95
CA ASN A 75 -4.67 6.32 2.09
C ASN A 75 -3.25 5.88 1.69
N SER A 76 -2.83 4.72 2.19
CA SER A 76 -1.59 4.07 1.80
C SER A 76 -1.77 2.55 1.85
N PHE A 77 -2.05 1.95 0.69
CA PHE A 77 -2.28 0.51 0.55
C PHE A 77 -1.97 0.02 -0.88
N GLN A 78 -1.79 0.92 -1.84
CA GLN A 78 -1.77 0.70 -3.27
C GLN A 78 -0.49 1.19 -3.92
N ASN A 79 -0.20 0.64 -5.10
CA ASN A 79 0.88 1.08 -5.98
C ASN A 79 0.34 1.96 -7.13
N GLN A 80 1.23 2.59 -7.89
CA GLN A 80 0.85 3.50 -8.98
C GLN A 80 -0.01 2.82 -10.06
N PRO A 81 0.33 1.63 -10.60
CA PRO A 81 -0.52 0.96 -11.58
C PRO A 81 -1.95 0.67 -11.09
N TYR A 82 -2.11 0.32 -9.79
CA TYR A 82 -3.42 0.13 -9.19
C TYR A 82 -4.21 1.43 -9.11
N LEU A 83 -3.58 2.50 -8.60
CA LEU A 83 -4.20 3.83 -8.53
C LEU A 83 -4.65 4.33 -9.90
N ASP A 84 -3.80 4.20 -10.93
CA ASP A 84 -4.12 4.63 -12.29
C ASP A 84 -5.33 3.86 -12.85
N ASN A 85 -5.39 2.55 -12.60
CA ASN A 85 -6.54 1.75 -13.00
C ASN A 85 -7.82 2.20 -12.30
N GLN A 86 -7.78 2.40 -10.98
CA GLN A 86 -8.94 2.87 -10.20
C GLN A 86 -9.42 4.26 -10.64
N LYS A 87 -8.50 5.18 -10.94
CA LYS A 87 -8.85 6.50 -11.48
C LYS A 87 -9.51 6.40 -12.85
N ALA A 88 -9.00 5.55 -13.74
CA ALA A 88 -9.56 5.34 -15.07
C ALA A 88 -10.97 4.73 -15.01
N ASP A 89 -11.16 3.71 -14.16
CA ASP A 89 -12.41 2.94 -14.10
C ASP A 89 -13.52 3.63 -13.29
N ARG A 90 -13.15 4.37 -12.23
CA ARG A 90 -14.09 4.97 -11.27
C ARG A 90 -14.17 6.48 -11.33
N GLY A 91 -13.23 7.14 -12.00
CA GLY A 91 -13.19 8.60 -12.12
C GLY A 91 -12.77 9.32 -10.84
N TYR A 92 -12.15 8.63 -9.88
CA TYR A 92 -11.72 9.20 -8.59
C TYR A 92 -10.79 10.41 -8.77
N LYS A 93 -11.01 11.44 -7.95
CA LYS A 93 -10.21 12.67 -7.92
C LYS A 93 -9.15 12.61 -6.82
N ILE A 94 -8.27 11.61 -6.92
CA ILE A 94 -7.21 11.32 -5.97
C ILE A 94 -5.85 11.28 -6.69
N GLU A 95 -4.78 11.66 -5.98
CA GLU A 95 -3.44 11.77 -6.54
C GLU A 95 -2.38 11.23 -5.57
N PRO A 96 -1.27 10.66 -6.09
CA PRO A 96 -0.15 10.26 -5.28
C PRO A 96 0.62 11.49 -4.79
N VAL A 97 1.09 11.47 -3.53
CA VAL A 97 1.88 12.56 -2.95
C VAL A 97 3.23 12.11 -2.39
N GLY A 98 3.46 10.82 -2.23
CA GLY A 98 4.74 10.27 -1.78
C GLY A 98 4.82 8.77 -2.00
N LEU A 99 5.99 8.29 -2.42
CA LEU A 99 6.27 6.86 -2.48
C LEU A 99 6.50 6.31 -1.07
N THR A 100 6.25 5.03 -0.86
CA THR A 100 6.39 4.41 0.46
C THR A 100 7.27 3.16 0.40
N VAL A 101 6.69 2.00 0.27
CA VAL A 101 7.39 0.72 0.33
C VAL A 101 7.05 -0.15 -0.87
N ASN A 102 7.94 -1.06 -1.21
CA ASN A 102 7.62 -2.13 -2.16
C ASN A 102 7.29 -3.42 -1.40
N PHE A 103 6.26 -4.10 -1.91
CA PHE A 103 5.77 -5.39 -1.43
C PHE A 103 5.87 -6.42 -2.57
N PRO A 104 6.99 -7.13 -2.75
CA PRO A 104 7.09 -8.16 -3.79
C PRO A 104 6.02 -9.22 -3.60
N ILE A 105 5.18 -9.45 -4.61
CA ILE A 105 4.15 -10.49 -4.57
C ILE A 105 4.80 -11.87 -4.62
N GLY A 106 4.22 -12.85 -3.90
CA GLY A 106 4.66 -14.23 -3.89
C GLY A 106 3.62 -15.21 -4.40
N VAL A 107 4.08 -16.29 -5.00
CA VAL A 107 3.26 -17.48 -5.28
C VAL A 107 3.62 -18.54 -4.25
N TYR A 108 2.62 -19.04 -3.55
CA TYR A 108 2.77 -19.98 -2.44
C TYR A 108 2.11 -21.31 -2.76
N SER A 109 2.54 -22.37 -2.11
CA SER A 109 1.94 -23.69 -2.22
C SER A 109 2.02 -24.45 -0.92
N LYS A 110 0.95 -25.18 -0.57
CA LYS A 110 0.96 -26.19 0.49
C LYS A 110 1.34 -27.57 -0.03
N LYS A 111 1.29 -27.78 -1.35
CA LYS A 111 1.44 -29.10 -2.01
C LYS A 111 2.81 -29.28 -2.65
N HIS A 112 3.42 -28.19 -3.12
CA HIS A 112 4.64 -28.23 -3.93
C HIS A 112 5.74 -27.35 -3.31
N LYS A 113 6.99 -27.76 -3.44
CA LYS A 113 8.14 -27.02 -2.91
C LYS A 113 8.81 -26.11 -3.94
N ALA A 114 8.55 -26.36 -5.23
CA ALA A 114 8.99 -25.49 -6.31
C ALA A 114 7.85 -25.34 -7.34
N PHE A 115 7.81 -24.23 -8.04
CA PHE A 115 6.79 -23.99 -9.08
C PHE A 115 6.87 -25.06 -10.21
N ALA A 116 8.08 -25.55 -10.48
CA ALA A 116 8.31 -26.61 -11.45
C ALA A 116 7.61 -27.93 -11.11
N ASP A 117 7.34 -28.21 -9.82
CA ASP A 117 6.71 -29.43 -9.35
C ASP A 117 5.18 -29.45 -9.59
N ILE A 118 4.58 -28.31 -9.92
CA ILE A 118 3.15 -28.24 -10.25
C ILE A 118 2.89 -29.09 -11.50
N PRO A 119 1.94 -30.04 -11.45
CA PRO A 119 1.66 -30.93 -12.58
C PRO A 119 1.02 -30.20 -13.76
N GLU A 120 1.01 -30.84 -14.92
CA GLU A 120 0.23 -30.38 -16.07
C GLU A 120 -1.26 -30.29 -15.70
N GLY A 121 -1.90 -29.17 -16.06
CA GLY A 121 -3.28 -28.88 -15.69
C GLY A 121 -3.48 -28.41 -14.25
N GLY A 122 -2.38 -28.20 -13.51
CA GLY A 122 -2.43 -27.69 -12.13
C GLY A 122 -3.16 -26.36 -12.01
N LYS A 123 -3.79 -26.13 -10.87
CA LYS A 123 -4.59 -24.93 -10.58
C LYS A 123 -3.73 -23.87 -9.88
N VAL A 124 -3.75 -22.66 -10.41
CA VAL A 124 -3.06 -21.50 -9.82
C VAL A 124 -4.09 -20.40 -9.59
N SER A 125 -4.31 -20.00 -8.33
CA SER A 125 -5.16 -18.85 -8.06
C SER A 125 -4.39 -17.55 -8.19
N ILE A 126 -5.05 -16.54 -8.78
CA ILE A 126 -4.53 -15.19 -8.98
C ILE A 126 -5.57 -14.17 -8.51
N PRO A 127 -5.17 -12.95 -8.10
CA PRO A 127 -6.12 -11.89 -7.79
C PRO A 127 -7.02 -11.55 -9.00
N ASN A 128 -8.29 -11.26 -8.72
CA ASN A 128 -9.30 -10.93 -9.73
C ASN A 128 -9.29 -9.45 -10.15
N ASP A 129 -8.54 -8.58 -9.46
CA ASP A 129 -8.39 -7.22 -9.91
C ASP A 129 -7.38 -7.13 -11.07
N PRO A 130 -7.64 -6.27 -12.10
CA PRO A 130 -6.84 -6.23 -13.33
C PRO A 130 -5.35 -5.97 -13.09
N THR A 131 -5.02 -5.22 -12.04
CA THR A 131 -3.62 -4.84 -11.76
C THR A 131 -2.86 -5.99 -11.12
N ASN A 132 -3.38 -6.59 -10.05
CA ASN A 132 -2.67 -7.68 -9.37
C ASN A 132 -2.77 -9.00 -10.14
N GLY A 133 -3.90 -9.29 -10.80
CA GLY A 133 -4.00 -10.43 -11.72
C GLY A 133 -2.99 -10.32 -12.86
N GLY A 134 -2.94 -9.16 -13.52
CA GLY A 134 -1.96 -8.88 -14.57
C GLY A 134 -0.52 -8.96 -14.08
N ARG A 135 -0.23 -8.43 -12.88
CA ARG A 135 1.08 -8.50 -12.22
C ARG A 135 1.56 -9.95 -12.04
N VAL A 136 0.67 -10.85 -11.64
CA VAL A 136 1.01 -12.27 -11.50
C VAL A 136 1.30 -12.90 -12.86
N LEU A 137 0.51 -12.61 -13.90
CA LEU A 137 0.77 -13.11 -15.24
C LEU A 137 2.11 -12.59 -15.78
N LEU A 138 2.45 -11.31 -15.52
CA LEU A 138 3.76 -10.75 -15.85
C LEU A 138 4.90 -11.47 -15.10
N LEU A 139 4.73 -11.74 -13.81
CA LEU A 139 5.67 -12.52 -13.02
C LEU A 139 5.90 -13.91 -13.64
N LEU A 140 4.83 -14.63 -14.00
CA LEU A 140 4.94 -15.95 -14.61
C LEU A 140 5.61 -15.91 -15.98
N ARG A 141 5.36 -14.87 -16.78
CA ARG A 141 6.07 -14.60 -18.04
C ARG A 141 7.56 -14.39 -17.81
N ASP A 142 7.92 -13.52 -16.87
CA ASP A 142 9.31 -13.15 -16.59
C ASP A 142 10.12 -14.32 -16.02
N LYS A 143 9.44 -15.30 -15.42
CA LYS A 143 10.02 -16.57 -14.96
C LYS A 143 9.97 -17.68 -16.02
N GLY A 144 9.52 -17.38 -17.22
CA GLY A 144 9.47 -18.35 -18.34
C GLY A 144 8.42 -19.45 -18.21
N VAL A 145 7.42 -19.25 -17.31
CA VAL A 145 6.34 -20.23 -17.09
C VAL A 145 5.30 -20.19 -18.20
N ILE A 146 4.95 -18.99 -18.66
CA ILE A 146 3.99 -18.73 -19.74
C ILE A 146 4.56 -17.71 -20.71
N LYS A 147 3.92 -17.57 -21.89
CA LYS A 147 4.12 -16.40 -22.75
C LYS A 147 2.85 -15.60 -22.86
N LEU A 148 3.00 -14.29 -22.98
CA LEU A 148 1.91 -13.32 -23.18
C LEU A 148 2.05 -12.67 -24.56
N LYS A 149 0.95 -12.12 -25.07
CA LYS A 149 0.97 -11.23 -26.23
C LYS A 149 1.92 -10.05 -25.98
N GLU A 150 2.51 -9.53 -27.02
CA GLU A 150 3.32 -8.32 -26.95
C GLU A 150 2.44 -7.09 -26.64
N GLY A 151 3.01 -6.11 -25.93
CA GLY A 151 2.35 -4.82 -25.67
C GLY A 151 1.20 -4.83 -24.65
N VAL A 152 1.03 -5.89 -23.86
CA VAL A 152 -0.07 -6.05 -22.88
C VAL A 152 -0.04 -5.05 -21.71
N GLY A 153 1.05 -4.26 -21.54
CA GLY A 153 1.18 -3.30 -20.44
C GLY A 153 1.14 -3.98 -19.07
N PHE A 154 0.54 -3.29 -18.08
CA PHE A 154 0.46 -3.76 -16.68
C PHE A 154 -0.81 -4.57 -16.34
N LYS A 155 -1.71 -4.78 -17.29
CA LYS A 155 -3.02 -5.42 -17.05
C LYS A 155 -3.30 -6.57 -18.02
N PRO A 156 -2.36 -7.49 -18.30
CA PRO A 156 -2.70 -8.68 -19.09
C PRO A 156 -3.75 -9.51 -18.35
N THR A 157 -4.57 -10.19 -19.12
CA THR A 157 -5.56 -11.15 -18.66
C THR A 157 -5.17 -12.56 -19.07
N VAL A 158 -5.85 -13.56 -18.56
CA VAL A 158 -5.63 -14.97 -18.99
C VAL A 158 -5.87 -15.17 -20.50
N LEU A 159 -6.63 -14.28 -21.16
CA LEU A 159 -6.86 -14.30 -22.60
C LEU A 159 -5.65 -13.81 -23.42
N ASP A 160 -4.68 -13.21 -22.77
CA ASP A 160 -3.45 -12.73 -23.39
C ASP A 160 -2.33 -13.76 -23.34
N ILE A 161 -2.57 -14.93 -22.75
CA ILE A 161 -1.61 -16.05 -22.71
C ILE A 161 -1.53 -16.65 -24.11
N THR A 162 -0.33 -16.65 -24.70
CA THR A 162 -0.05 -17.24 -26.01
C THR A 162 0.56 -18.63 -25.91
N GLU A 163 1.32 -18.90 -24.85
CA GLU A 163 1.86 -20.23 -24.56
C GLU A 163 1.70 -20.55 -23.08
N ASN A 164 1.22 -21.76 -22.79
CA ASN A 164 1.04 -22.31 -21.45
C ASN A 164 1.46 -23.79 -21.47
N PRO A 165 2.76 -24.08 -21.45
CA PRO A 165 3.26 -25.45 -21.62
C PRO A 165 2.74 -26.45 -20.60
N LYS A 166 2.54 -26.00 -19.36
CA LYS A 166 1.97 -26.83 -18.28
C LYS A 166 0.44 -26.88 -18.28
N LYS A 167 -0.21 -26.22 -19.22
CA LYS A 167 -1.70 -26.13 -19.29
C LYS A 167 -2.32 -25.71 -17.95
N LEU A 168 -1.66 -24.78 -17.21
CA LEU A 168 -2.11 -24.30 -15.93
C LEU A 168 -3.52 -23.72 -16.04
N LYS A 169 -4.34 -24.00 -15.03
CA LYS A 169 -5.71 -23.46 -14.90
C LYS A 169 -5.68 -22.29 -13.92
N PHE A 170 -5.94 -21.10 -14.41
CA PHE A 170 -5.98 -19.90 -13.58
C PHE A 170 -7.36 -19.75 -12.95
N ILE A 171 -7.39 -19.55 -11.64
CA ILE A 171 -8.60 -19.32 -10.83
C ILE A 171 -8.51 -17.92 -10.27
N GLU A 172 -9.38 -17.04 -10.74
CA GLU A 172 -9.43 -15.65 -10.25
C GLU A 172 -10.21 -15.59 -8.93
N VAL A 173 -9.57 -15.01 -7.90
CA VAL A 173 -10.15 -14.86 -6.57
C VAL A 173 -9.91 -13.44 -6.05
N ASP A 174 -10.76 -12.98 -5.14
CA ASP A 174 -10.47 -11.75 -4.41
C ASP A 174 -9.12 -11.85 -3.69
N ALA A 175 -8.31 -10.80 -3.76
CA ALA A 175 -6.95 -10.80 -3.19
C ALA A 175 -6.95 -11.12 -1.69
N ALA A 176 -7.96 -10.67 -0.94
CA ALA A 176 -8.12 -10.96 0.48
C ALA A 176 -8.46 -12.44 0.75
N GLN A 177 -9.00 -13.16 -0.24
CA GLN A 177 -9.33 -14.58 -0.14
C GLN A 177 -8.18 -15.50 -0.63
N ALA A 178 -7.16 -14.95 -1.30
CA ALA A 178 -6.07 -15.73 -1.88
C ALA A 178 -5.36 -16.66 -0.87
N PRO A 179 -5.12 -16.30 0.41
CA PRO A 179 -4.53 -17.22 1.38
C PRO A 179 -5.39 -18.46 1.65
N ARG A 180 -6.72 -18.32 1.64
CA ARG A 180 -7.66 -19.44 1.85
C ARG A 180 -7.71 -20.38 0.64
N ALA A 181 -7.52 -19.83 -0.57
CA ALA A 181 -7.50 -20.62 -1.80
C ALA A 181 -6.36 -21.67 -1.82
N LEU A 182 -5.30 -21.50 -1.00
CA LEU A 182 -4.20 -22.47 -0.91
C LEU A 182 -4.63 -23.90 -0.57
N ASP A 183 -5.77 -24.08 0.05
CA ASP A 183 -6.27 -25.43 0.39
C ASP A 183 -6.83 -26.17 -0.85
N ASP A 184 -7.33 -25.41 -1.83
CA ASP A 184 -8.08 -25.94 -2.98
C ASP A 184 -7.28 -25.96 -4.29
N VAL A 185 -6.16 -25.23 -4.35
CA VAL A 185 -5.33 -25.08 -5.56
C VAL A 185 -3.94 -25.71 -5.39
N ASP A 186 -3.18 -25.79 -6.49
CA ASP A 186 -1.79 -26.22 -6.45
C ASP A 186 -0.85 -25.10 -6.01
N ALA A 187 -1.17 -23.85 -6.36
CA ALA A 187 -0.48 -22.66 -5.90
C ALA A 187 -1.41 -21.44 -5.88
N ALA A 188 -1.13 -20.46 -5.03
CA ALA A 188 -1.85 -19.21 -4.96
C ALA A 188 -0.89 -18.03 -4.99
N ALA A 189 -1.15 -17.05 -5.85
CA ALA A 189 -0.48 -15.77 -5.81
C ALA A 189 -1.12 -14.89 -4.73
N ILE A 190 -0.31 -14.46 -3.76
CA ILE A 190 -0.79 -13.75 -2.58
C ILE A 190 0.02 -12.47 -2.39
N ASN A 191 -0.67 -11.35 -2.29
CA ASN A 191 -0.05 -10.07 -1.94
C ASN A 191 0.56 -10.14 -0.54
N THR A 192 1.72 -9.51 -0.37
CA THR A 192 2.56 -9.63 0.83
C THR A 192 1.83 -9.31 2.15
N ASN A 193 0.96 -8.29 2.17
CA ASN A 193 0.19 -7.97 3.38
C ASN A 193 -0.77 -9.11 3.77
N TYR A 194 -1.45 -9.73 2.81
CA TYR A 194 -2.34 -10.87 3.07
C TYR A 194 -1.55 -12.13 3.42
N ALA A 195 -0.39 -12.36 2.79
CA ALA A 195 0.49 -13.46 3.17
C ALA A 195 0.94 -13.32 4.63
N THR A 196 1.41 -12.13 5.03
CA THR A 196 1.82 -11.84 6.42
C THR A 196 0.67 -12.03 7.42
N GLN A 197 -0.54 -11.56 7.08
CA GLN A 197 -1.73 -11.75 7.92
C GLN A 197 -2.12 -13.22 8.09
N ALA A 198 -1.88 -14.03 7.05
CA ALA A 198 -2.11 -15.48 7.08
C ALA A 198 -0.98 -16.27 7.77
N GLY A 199 0.04 -15.59 8.30
CA GLY A 199 1.17 -16.22 9.00
C GLY A 199 2.23 -16.81 8.07
N LEU A 200 2.19 -16.51 6.77
CA LEU A 200 3.22 -16.90 5.81
C LEU A 200 4.41 -15.93 5.90
N ASP A 201 5.62 -16.44 5.70
CA ASP A 201 6.85 -15.64 5.54
C ASP A 201 7.02 -15.23 4.07
N PRO A 202 6.83 -13.94 3.69
CA PRO A 202 6.89 -13.52 2.28
C PRO A 202 8.28 -13.60 1.64
N VAL A 203 9.31 -13.94 2.43
CA VAL A 203 10.68 -14.10 1.93
C VAL A 203 11.02 -15.58 1.70
N LYS A 204 10.56 -16.45 2.61
CA LYS A 204 10.99 -17.86 2.65
C LYS A 204 9.99 -18.84 2.06
N ASP A 205 8.67 -18.56 2.22
CA ASP A 205 7.63 -19.52 1.86
C ASP A 205 7.20 -19.49 0.39
N PRO A 206 7.39 -18.39 -0.41
CA PRO A 206 7.00 -18.41 -1.80
C PRO A 206 7.82 -19.43 -2.61
N ILE A 207 7.14 -20.24 -3.40
CA ILE A 207 7.77 -21.10 -4.42
C ILE A 207 8.15 -20.32 -5.69
N LEU A 208 7.64 -19.08 -5.81
CA LEU A 208 8.01 -18.10 -6.82
C LEU A 208 7.79 -16.70 -6.24
N ARG A 209 8.75 -15.78 -6.42
CA ARG A 209 8.65 -14.42 -5.88
C ARG A 209 9.04 -13.39 -6.93
N GLU A 210 8.37 -12.26 -6.89
CA GLU A 210 8.67 -11.09 -7.71
C GLU A 210 10.01 -10.46 -7.33
N ASP A 211 10.68 -9.84 -8.32
CA ASP A 211 11.86 -9.03 -8.06
C ASP A 211 11.45 -7.77 -7.28
N PRO A 212 12.12 -7.47 -6.16
CA PRO A 212 11.81 -6.29 -5.35
C PRO A 212 12.07 -4.95 -6.06
N LYS A 213 12.74 -4.93 -7.19
CA LYS A 213 13.01 -3.72 -7.99
C LYS A 213 11.91 -3.40 -9.01
N GLY A 214 10.78 -4.09 -8.95
CA GLY A 214 9.66 -3.89 -9.88
C GLY A 214 8.92 -2.54 -9.68
N PRO A 215 8.01 -2.20 -10.61
CA PRO A 215 7.33 -0.90 -10.66
C PRO A 215 6.18 -0.75 -9.64
N TYR A 216 5.98 -1.71 -8.75
CA TYR A 216 4.84 -1.78 -7.85
C TYR A 216 5.11 -1.16 -6.47
N VAL A 217 5.93 -0.10 -6.45
CA VAL A 217 6.14 0.69 -5.23
C VAL A 217 4.82 1.30 -4.78
N ASN A 218 4.50 1.14 -3.50
CA ASN A 218 3.31 1.71 -2.89
C ASN A 218 3.49 3.21 -2.64
N LEU A 219 2.38 3.88 -2.38
CA LEU A 219 2.32 5.33 -2.27
C LEU A 219 1.30 5.78 -1.21
N ILE A 220 1.42 7.03 -0.82
CA ILE A 220 0.38 7.79 -0.12
C ILE A 220 -0.43 8.52 -1.18
N ALA A 221 -1.75 8.37 -1.14
CA ALA A 221 -2.67 9.12 -1.99
C ALA A 221 -3.57 10.04 -1.16
N VAL A 222 -3.91 11.18 -1.73
CA VAL A 222 -4.83 12.19 -1.17
C VAL A 222 -5.82 12.63 -2.25
N ARG A 223 -6.90 13.32 -1.87
CA ARG A 223 -7.75 13.98 -2.88
C ARG A 223 -6.96 15.06 -3.62
N THR A 224 -7.22 15.22 -4.92
CA THR A 224 -6.62 16.29 -5.74
C THR A 224 -6.77 17.68 -5.09
N ALA A 225 -7.92 17.93 -4.46
CA ALA A 225 -8.20 19.19 -3.76
C ALA A 225 -7.36 19.40 -2.49
N ASP A 226 -6.78 18.36 -1.95
CA ASP A 226 -6.04 18.40 -0.67
C ASP A 226 -4.52 18.34 -0.86
N LYS A 227 -4.02 18.09 -2.07
CA LYS A 227 -2.61 17.78 -2.33
C LYS A 227 -1.62 18.85 -1.85
N ASP A 228 -2.04 20.11 -1.85
CA ASP A 228 -1.19 21.26 -1.47
C ASP A 228 -1.44 21.71 -0.03
N LYS A 229 -2.21 20.97 0.77
CA LYS A 229 -2.43 21.28 2.19
C LYS A 229 -1.16 21.06 3.01
N PRO A 230 -0.88 21.91 4.00
CA PRO A 230 0.36 21.82 4.82
C PRO A 230 0.56 20.44 5.46
N TRP A 231 -0.50 19.79 5.94
CA TRP A 231 -0.41 18.48 6.56
C TRP A 231 0.08 17.38 5.62
N VAL A 232 -0.12 17.52 4.29
CA VAL A 232 0.37 16.53 3.31
C VAL A 232 1.89 16.46 3.33
N LYS A 233 2.56 17.60 3.34
CA LYS A 233 4.02 17.65 3.45
C LYS A 233 4.50 17.06 4.78
N ILE A 234 3.86 17.39 5.89
CA ILE A 234 4.19 16.83 7.20
C ILE A 234 4.05 15.32 7.19
N LEU A 235 2.97 14.79 6.63
CA LEU A 235 2.72 13.36 6.52
C LEU A 235 3.81 12.64 5.73
N VAL A 236 4.15 13.14 4.54
CA VAL A 236 5.16 12.52 3.67
C VAL A 236 6.55 12.61 4.31
N ASP A 237 6.93 13.76 4.83
CA ASP A 237 8.23 13.96 5.50
C ASP A 237 8.34 13.04 6.72
N SER A 238 7.26 12.88 7.51
CA SER A 238 7.25 11.99 8.68
C SER A 238 7.41 10.52 8.29
N TYR A 239 6.84 10.13 7.16
CA TYR A 239 7.01 8.77 6.62
C TYR A 239 8.44 8.53 6.15
N HIS A 240 9.08 9.52 5.51
CA HIS A 240 10.40 9.41 4.88
C HIS A 240 11.58 9.58 5.85
N THR A 241 11.36 9.50 7.16
CA THR A 241 12.44 9.64 8.14
C THR A 241 13.35 8.42 8.22
N PRO A 242 14.64 8.60 8.61
CA PRO A 242 15.53 7.49 8.89
C PRO A 242 14.99 6.53 9.97
N GLU A 243 14.25 7.05 10.95
CA GLU A 243 13.62 6.27 12.02
C GLU A 243 12.58 5.29 11.47
N VAL A 244 11.69 5.74 10.60
CA VAL A 244 10.69 4.89 9.95
C VAL A 244 11.34 3.88 9.00
N LYS A 245 12.38 4.30 8.27
CA LYS A 245 13.15 3.41 7.40
C LYS A 245 13.79 2.26 8.19
N GLU A 246 14.45 2.59 9.32
CA GLU A 246 15.08 1.58 10.18
C GLU A 246 14.04 0.63 10.79
N PHE A 247 12.89 1.16 11.22
CA PHE A 247 11.76 0.34 11.67
C PHE A 247 11.36 -0.70 10.60
N ILE A 248 11.19 -0.26 9.33
CA ILE A 248 10.78 -1.14 8.23
C ILE A 248 11.82 -2.24 8.02
N LEU A 249 13.10 -1.89 7.93
CA LEU A 249 14.18 -2.83 7.67
C LEU A 249 14.30 -3.88 8.78
N THR A 250 14.23 -3.44 10.03
CA THR A 250 14.35 -4.30 11.21
C THR A 250 13.12 -5.19 11.39
N LYS A 251 11.92 -4.61 11.23
CA LYS A 251 10.65 -5.32 11.48
C LYS A 251 10.34 -6.35 10.41
N PHE A 252 10.50 -6.01 9.13
CA PHE A 252 10.02 -6.84 8.03
C PHE A 252 11.11 -7.65 7.33
N LYS A 253 12.39 -7.44 7.65
CA LYS A 253 13.53 -8.29 7.24
C LYS A 253 13.52 -8.69 5.75
N GLY A 254 13.22 -7.74 4.86
CA GLY A 254 13.19 -7.94 3.41
C GLY A 254 11.83 -8.40 2.83
N ALA A 255 10.80 -8.58 3.66
CA ALA A 255 9.43 -8.76 3.18
C ALA A 255 8.83 -7.45 2.65
N VAL A 256 9.23 -6.32 3.27
CA VAL A 256 8.82 -4.96 2.92
C VAL A 256 10.07 -4.12 2.76
N LEU A 257 10.15 -3.33 1.69
CA LEU A 257 11.34 -2.60 1.31
C LEU A 257 11.04 -1.11 1.20
N PRO A 258 11.73 -0.23 1.97
CA PRO A 258 11.64 1.22 1.78
C PRO A 258 12.00 1.59 0.34
N SER A 259 11.21 2.45 -0.28
CA SER A 259 11.33 2.75 -1.72
C SER A 259 11.17 4.24 -2.03
N TRP A 260 11.66 5.10 -1.14
CA TRP A 260 11.80 6.56 -1.31
C TRP A 260 13.25 6.99 -1.23
#